data_10aa3b4eaf83b7a95afe1d663bc0aef8
#
_entry.id   10aa3b4eaf83b7a95afe1d663bc0aef8
#
_cell.length_a   1.000
_cell.length_b   1.000
_cell.length_c   1.000
_cell.angle_alpha   90.00
_cell.angle_beta   90.00
_cell.angle_gamma   90.00
#
_symmetry.space_group_name_H-M   'P 1'
#
loop_
_entity.id
_entity.type
_entity.pdbx_description
1 polymer ?
#
loop_
_entity_poly.entity_id
_entity_poly.type
_entity_poly.pdbx_seq_one_letter_code
_entity_poly.pdbx_strand_id
1 'polypeptide(L)'
;MTLLKLEFYKCRRRNIVLICAAILAVQFIWMTAYFSRQDAEDLKWGWMLLLYNLSTVDAIILPLSVATLASRNCELEHKGSTWKLLETMATPGQLYTAKLVWGALVLAILLIIRSALFLGVGIAQGFQGAIPWGRLGLFTLLSWAVSMMVYALQQGLSLRFANQAAALVCGIAGSFLGILSMLFPPALVRCVPWGYYGLLSLVFMDWNEATRVTRFYWHALPASDVALLLLWMAVFLIAGRALFVKKEV
;
A
#
# COMPACT_ATOMS: atom_id res chain seq x y z
N MET A 1 -9.93 -4.41 -28.66
CA MET A 1 -9.66 -4.88 -27.27
C MET A 1 -9.35 -3.65 -26.44
N THR A 2 -9.95 -3.44 -25.26
CA THR A 2 -9.62 -2.27 -24.43
C THR A 2 -8.21 -2.44 -23.82
N LEU A 3 -7.44 -1.35 -23.71
CA LEU A 3 -6.09 -1.37 -23.14
C LEU A 3 -6.04 -2.06 -21.77
N LEU A 4 -7.07 -1.84 -20.95
CA LEU A 4 -7.17 -2.48 -19.64
C LEU A 4 -7.27 -4.02 -19.75
N LYS A 5 -8.05 -4.56 -20.70
CA LYS A 5 -8.10 -6.02 -20.95
C LYS A 5 -6.74 -6.57 -21.38
N LEU A 6 -5.98 -5.78 -22.15
CA LEU A 6 -4.63 -6.15 -22.56
C LEU A 6 -3.69 -6.25 -21.34
N GLU A 7 -3.75 -5.30 -20.40
CA GLU A 7 -2.95 -5.34 -19.16
C GLU A 7 -3.33 -6.59 -18.32
N PHE A 8 -4.61 -6.89 -18.13
CA PHE A 8 -5.03 -8.12 -17.44
C PHE A 8 -4.49 -9.39 -18.11
N TYR A 9 -4.54 -9.46 -19.43
CA TYR A 9 -4.07 -10.62 -20.17
C TYR A 9 -2.56 -10.83 -20.05
N LYS A 10 -1.77 -9.76 -20.17
CA LYS A 10 -0.32 -9.78 -20.00
C LYS A 10 0.09 -10.24 -18.61
N CYS A 11 -0.51 -9.64 -17.58
CA CYS A 11 -0.15 -9.86 -16.18
C CYS A 11 -0.57 -11.24 -15.66
N ARG A 12 -1.64 -11.82 -16.22
CA ARG A 12 -2.12 -13.16 -15.86
C ARG A 12 -1.05 -14.24 -16.01
N ARG A 13 -0.24 -14.18 -17.08
CA ARG A 13 0.80 -15.19 -17.38
C ARG A 13 2.07 -15.04 -16.53
N ARG A 14 2.21 -13.94 -15.76
CA ARG A 14 3.42 -13.62 -15.01
C ARG A 14 3.28 -13.76 -13.50
N ASN A 15 2.15 -14.26 -13.03
CA ASN A 15 1.88 -14.49 -11.60
C ASN A 15 2.12 -13.24 -10.71
N ILE A 16 2.00 -12.03 -11.28
CA ILE A 16 2.29 -10.76 -10.57
C ILE A 16 1.40 -10.63 -9.34
N VAL A 17 0.10 -10.89 -9.51
CA VAL A 17 -0.88 -10.83 -8.42
C VAL A 17 -0.57 -11.89 -7.35
N LEU A 18 -0.12 -13.09 -7.77
CA LEU A 18 0.27 -14.15 -6.85
C LEU A 18 1.48 -13.76 -5.98
N ILE A 19 2.48 -13.08 -6.55
CA ILE A 19 3.63 -12.60 -5.80
C ILE A 19 3.19 -11.56 -4.76
N CYS A 20 2.35 -10.60 -5.14
CA CYS A 20 1.81 -9.62 -4.19
C CYS A 20 0.95 -10.29 -3.11
N ALA A 21 0.11 -11.27 -3.48
CA ALA A 21 -0.67 -12.04 -2.52
C ALA A 21 0.22 -12.84 -1.56
N ALA A 22 1.34 -13.39 -2.03
CA ALA A 22 2.31 -14.08 -1.18
C ALA A 22 2.97 -13.14 -0.15
N ILE A 23 3.31 -11.90 -0.54
CA ILE A 23 3.82 -10.89 0.38
C ILE A 23 2.77 -10.57 1.45
N LEU A 24 1.51 -10.37 1.07
CA LEU A 24 0.42 -10.14 2.02
C LEU A 24 0.10 -11.37 2.87
N ALA A 25 0.32 -12.59 2.35
CA ALA A 25 0.17 -13.82 3.13
C ALA A 25 1.21 -13.91 4.26
N VAL A 26 2.44 -13.43 4.05
CA VAL A 26 3.45 -13.32 5.13
C VAL A 26 2.94 -12.40 6.25
N GLN A 27 2.37 -11.25 5.90
CA GLN A 27 1.73 -10.35 6.86
C GLN A 27 0.60 -11.06 7.62
N PHE A 28 -0.26 -11.77 6.90
CA PHE A 28 -1.39 -12.49 7.48
C PHE A 28 -0.94 -13.58 8.48
N ILE A 29 0.05 -14.38 8.10
CA ILE A 29 0.61 -15.43 8.96
C ILE A 29 1.22 -14.81 10.21
N TRP A 30 2.03 -13.77 10.06
CA TRP A 30 2.64 -13.08 11.20
C TRP A 30 1.61 -12.53 12.17
N MET A 31 0.63 -11.76 11.66
CA MET A 31 -0.40 -11.16 12.50
C MET A 31 -1.28 -12.22 13.18
N THR A 32 -1.62 -13.29 12.48
CA THR A 32 -2.39 -14.41 13.08
C THR A 32 -1.60 -15.08 14.19
N ALA A 33 -0.31 -15.33 13.99
CA ALA A 33 0.58 -15.89 15.02
C ALA A 33 0.79 -14.91 16.20
N TYR A 34 0.77 -13.61 15.97
CA TYR A 34 0.81 -12.60 17.03
C TYR A 34 -0.46 -12.68 17.89
N PHE A 35 -1.65 -12.66 17.28
CA PHE A 35 -2.92 -12.69 18.00
C PHE A 35 -3.19 -14.01 18.70
N SER A 36 -2.69 -15.14 18.21
CA SER A 36 -2.83 -16.44 18.88
C SER A 36 -2.07 -16.54 20.21
N ARG A 37 -1.20 -15.58 20.52
CA ARG A 37 -0.40 -15.52 21.76
C ARG A 37 -0.88 -14.45 22.74
N GLN A 38 -1.93 -13.71 22.37
CA GLN A 38 -2.45 -12.64 23.22
C GLN A 38 -3.35 -13.23 24.31
N ASP A 39 -3.29 -12.62 25.49
CA ASP A 39 -4.15 -12.99 26.62
C ASP A 39 -5.55 -12.41 26.47
N ALA A 40 -6.51 -12.95 27.26
CA ALA A 40 -7.90 -12.51 27.24
C ALA A 40 -8.07 -11.02 27.60
N GLU A 41 -7.13 -10.42 28.34
CA GLU A 41 -7.13 -8.99 28.64
C GLU A 41 -6.79 -8.15 27.43
N ASP A 42 -5.79 -8.54 26.64
CA ASP A 42 -5.40 -7.85 25.41
C ASP A 42 -6.49 -7.94 24.33
N LEU A 43 -7.20 -9.07 24.27
CA LEU A 43 -8.30 -9.29 23.34
C LEU A 43 -9.54 -8.42 23.63
N LYS A 44 -9.64 -7.79 24.81
CA LYS A 44 -10.64 -6.75 25.08
C LYS A 44 -10.49 -5.55 24.14
N TRP A 45 -9.27 -5.23 23.74
CA TRP A 45 -8.90 -4.18 22.80
C TRP A 45 -8.60 -4.72 21.40
N GLY A 46 -8.92 -5.98 21.11
CA GLY A 46 -8.50 -6.72 19.94
C GLY A 46 -8.67 -5.97 18.62
N TRP A 47 -9.81 -5.29 18.40
CA TRP A 47 -10.06 -4.50 17.19
C TRP A 47 -9.14 -3.27 17.07
N MET A 48 -8.86 -2.58 18.18
CA MET A 48 -7.93 -1.44 18.18
C MET A 48 -6.50 -1.94 18.01
N LEU A 49 -6.13 -3.00 18.73
CA LEU A 49 -4.81 -3.61 18.64
C LEU A 49 -4.52 -4.12 17.22
N LEU A 50 -5.52 -4.68 16.54
CA LEU A 50 -5.43 -5.08 15.14
C LEU A 50 -5.08 -3.90 14.24
N LEU A 51 -5.85 -2.81 14.30
CA LEU A 51 -5.65 -1.66 13.43
C LEU A 51 -4.34 -0.92 13.73
N TYR A 52 -3.93 -0.86 15.00
CA TYR A 52 -2.65 -0.30 15.41
C TYR A 52 -1.47 -1.08 14.81
N ASN A 53 -1.46 -2.41 15.01
CA ASN A 53 -0.41 -3.26 14.49
C ASN A 53 -0.40 -3.29 12.95
N LEU A 54 -1.59 -3.31 12.32
CA LEU A 54 -1.67 -3.25 10.86
C LEU A 54 -1.06 -1.96 10.32
N SER A 55 -1.29 -0.79 10.94
CA SER A 55 -0.67 0.47 10.50
C SER A 55 0.87 0.38 10.51
N THR A 56 1.42 -0.24 11.54
CA THR A 56 2.87 -0.41 11.69
C THR A 56 3.45 -1.38 10.66
N VAL A 57 2.82 -2.54 10.50
CA VAL A 57 3.29 -3.57 9.55
C VAL A 57 3.05 -3.14 8.09
N ASP A 58 1.97 -2.39 7.84
CA ASP A 58 1.66 -1.82 6.52
C ASP A 58 2.74 -0.86 6.03
N ALA A 59 3.41 -0.14 6.93
CA ALA A 59 4.51 0.76 6.57
C ALA A 59 5.70 0.03 5.89
N ILE A 60 5.83 -1.28 6.08
CA ILE A 60 6.85 -2.10 5.41
C ILE A 60 6.24 -2.92 4.27
N ILE A 61 5.18 -3.66 4.56
CA ILE A 61 4.66 -4.71 3.67
C ILE A 61 3.97 -4.11 2.44
N LEU A 62 3.18 -3.04 2.62
CA LEU A 62 2.46 -2.46 1.49
C LEU A 62 3.39 -1.76 0.49
N PRO A 63 4.37 -0.92 0.89
CA PRO A 63 5.32 -0.36 -0.09
C PRO A 63 6.08 -1.43 -0.85
N LEU A 64 6.48 -2.53 -0.21
CA LEU A 64 7.16 -3.64 -0.86
C LEU A 64 6.25 -4.31 -1.91
N SER A 65 4.99 -4.56 -1.55
CA SER A 65 3.98 -5.11 -2.47
C SER A 65 3.74 -4.17 -3.66
N VAL A 66 3.61 -2.88 -3.40
CA VAL A 66 3.40 -1.83 -4.40
C VAL A 66 4.59 -1.72 -5.35
N ALA A 67 5.82 -1.70 -4.82
CA ALA A 67 7.03 -1.65 -5.62
C ALA A 67 7.17 -2.87 -6.54
N THR A 68 6.86 -4.05 -6.00
CA THR A 68 6.85 -5.31 -6.77
C THR A 68 5.79 -5.26 -7.87
N LEU A 69 4.57 -4.81 -7.56
CA LEU A 69 3.48 -4.69 -8.52
C LEU A 69 3.84 -3.73 -9.67
N ALA A 70 4.35 -2.54 -9.35
CA ALA A 70 4.72 -1.53 -10.34
C ALA A 70 5.89 -1.99 -11.22
N SER A 71 6.96 -2.49 -10.59
CA SER A 71 8.15 -2.98 -11.28
C SER A 71 7.81 -4.11 -12.26
N ARG A 72 7.08 -5.13 -11.79
CA ARG A 72 6.72 -6.28 -12.63
C ARG A 72 5.75 -5.92 -13.75
N ASN A 73 4.83 -4.99 -13.51
CA ASN A 73 3.92 -4.49 -14.54
C ASN A 73 4.65 -3.72 -15.65
N CYS A 74 5.71 -2.98 -15.32
CA CYS A 74 6.50 -2.22 -16.29
C CYS A 74 7.62 -3.05 -16.95
N GLU A 75 8.12 -4.10 -16.27
CA GLU A 75 9.19 -4.97 -16.77
C GLU A 75 8.82 -5.68 -18.08
N LEU A 76 7.55 -5.96 -18.29
CA LEU A 76 7.05 -6.66 -19.47
C LEU A 76 7.43 -5.96 -20.77
N GLU A 77 7.22 -4.65 -20.83
CA GLU A 77 7.50 -3.85 -22.00
C GLU A 77 8.99 -3.55 -22.17
N HIS A 78 9.69 -3.35 -21.05
CA HIS A 78 11.15 -3.13 -21.10
C HIS A 78 11.89 -4.36 -21.61
N LYS A 79 11.59 -5.55 -21.08
CA LYS A 79 12.22 -6.81 -21.54
C LYS A 79 11.80 -7.23 -22.95
N GLY A 80 10.56 -6.96 -23.31
CA GLY A 80 10.02 -7.31 -24.63
C GLY A 80 10.34 -6.30 -25.70
N SER A 81 10.94 -5.14 -25.38
CA SER A 81 11.15 -4.00 -26.29
C SER A 81 9.87 -3.64 -27.05
N THR A 82 8.71 -3.76 -26.40
CA THR A 82 7.39 -3.64 -27.03
C THR A 82 6.82 -2.24 -27.01
N TRP A 83 7.55 -1.25 -26.46
CA TRP A 83 7.08 0.14 -26.37
C TRP A 83 6.68 0.70 -27.74
N LYS A 84 7.55 0.61 -28.75
CA LYS A 84 7.26 1.08 -30.10
C LYS A 84 6.01 0.43 -30.70
N LEU A 85 5.82 -0.86 -30.47
CA LEU A 85 4.63 -1.58 -30.93
C LEU A 85 3.37 -1.07 -30.22
N LEU A 86 3.44 -0.82 -28.90
CA LEU A 86 2.29 -0.32 -28.14
C LEU A 86 1.91 1.10 -28.55
N GLU A 87 2.88 1.93 -28.89
CA GLU A 87 2.66 3.31 -29.34
C GLU A 87 2.00 3.39 -30.73
N THR A 88 2.08 2.36 -31.55
CA THR A 88 1.28 2.26 -32.78
C THR A 88 -0.21 2.03 -32.50
N MET A 89 -0.55 1.51 -31.31
CA MET A 89 -1.91 1.13 -30.94
C MET A 89 -2.58 2.16 -30.01
N ALA A 90 -1.80 2.91 -29.23
CA ALA A 90 -2.32 3.84 -28.24
C ALA A 90 -1.29 4.91 -27.88
N THR A 91 -1.77 6.08 -27.47
CA THR A 91 -0.88 7.16 -27.01
C THR A 91 -0.16 6.79 -25.70
N PRO A 92 1.08 7.30 -25.44
CA PRO A 92 1.81 7.05 -24.20
C PRO A 92 0.98 7.37 -22.94
N GLY A 93 0.18 8.46 -22.98
CA GLY A 93 -0.70 8.83 -21.87
C GLY A 93 -1.80 7.81 -21.60
N GLN A 94 -2.35 7.16 -22.64
CA GLN A 94 -3.32 6.09 -22.50
C GLN A 94 -2.70 4.81 -21.93
N LEU A 95 -1.47 4.47 -22.36
CA LEU A 95 -0.71 3.33 -21.83
C LEU A 95 -0.38 3.53 -20.34
N TYR A 96 0.06 4.73 -19.96
CA TYR A 96 0.30 5.09 -18.55
C TYR A 96 -0.96 4.89 -17.70
N THR A 97 -2.10 5.43 -18.17
CA THR A 97 -3.37 5.36 -17.44
C THR A 97 -3.89 3.93 -17.35
N ALA A 98 -3.77 3.12 -18.40
CA ALA A 98 -4.20 1.72 -18.37
C ALA A 98 -3.44 0.91 -17.31
N LYS A 99 -2.11 1.10 -17.21
CA LYS A 99 -1.28 0.47 -16.17
C LYS A 99 -1.64 0.95 -14.77
N LEU A 100 -1.90 2.25 -14.61
CA LEU A 100 -2.31 2.83 -13.33
C LEU A 100 -3.64 2.24 -12.86
N VAL A 101 -4.66 2.22 -13.73
CA VAL A 101 -5.99 1.68 -13.41
C VAL A 101 -5.92 0.19 -13.10
N TRP A 102 -5.12 -0.57 -13.86
CA TRP A 102 -4.91 -1.98 -13.57
C TRP A 102 -4.30 -2.18 -12.17
N GLY A 103 -3.24 -1.44 -11.82
CA GLY A 103 -2.62 -1.48 -10.50
C GLY A 103 -3.57 -1.10 -9.38
N ALA A 104 -4.39 -0.05 -9.59
CA ALA A 104 -5.42 0.40 -8.66
C ALA A 104 -6.44 -0.71 -8.33
N LEU A 105 -6.93 -1.39 -9.37
CA LEU A 105 -7.90 -2.48 -9.22
C LEU A 105 -7.27 -3.69 -8.49
N VAL A 106 -6.05 -4.07 -8.85
CA VAL A 106 -5.35 -5.18 -8.17
C VAL A 106 -5.14 -4.87 -6.70
N LEU A 107 -4.64 -3.67 -6.37
CA LEU A 107 -4.44 -3.24 -4.98
C LEU A 107 -5.76 -3.20 -4.21
N ALA A 108 -6.84 -2.68 -4.80
CA ALA A 108 -8.15 -2.65 -4.16
C ALA A 108 -8.63 -4.07 -3.81
N ILE A 109 -8.59 -4.99 -4.77
CA ILE A 109 -9.01 -6.38 -4.56
C ILE A 109 -8.17 -7.05 -3.46
N LEU A 110 -6.84 -6.92 -3.51
CA LEU A 110 -5.94 -7.52 -2.54
C LEU A 110 -6.18 -6.98 -1.12
N LEU A 111 -6.38 -5.65 -0.98
CA LEU A 111 -6.62 -5.03 0.32
C LEU A 111 -8.01 -5.36 0.89
N ILE A 112 -9.03 -5.48 0.05
CA ILE A 112 -10.36 -5.93 0.48
C ILE A 112 -10.30 -7.38 0.98
N ILE A 113 -9.66 -8.28 0.23
CA ILE A 113 -9.47 -9.69 0.64
C ILE A 113 -8.69 -9.75 1.95
N ARG A 114 -7.60 -8.99 2.08
CA ARG A 114 -6.79 -8.90 3.29
C ARG A 114 -7.65 -8.45 4.49
N SER A 115 -8.45 -7.41 4.34
CA SER A 115 -9.30 -6.88 5.42
C SER A 115 -10.38 -7.89 5.83
N ALA A 116 -10.95 -8.63 4.88
CA ALA A 116 -11.89 -9.72 5.17
C ALA A 116 -11.22 -10.87 5.94
N LEU A 117 -9.99 -11.22 5.58
CA LEU A 117 -9.22 -12.25 6.30
C LEU A 117 -8.92 -11.82 7.74
N PHE A 118 -8.49 -10.56 7.97
CA PHE A 118 -8.25 -10.07 9.33
C PHE A 118 -9.52 -9.91 10.14
N LEU A 119 -10.65 -9.58 9.52
CA LEU A 119 -11.95 -9.67 10.18
C LEU A 119 -12.22 -11.10 10.66
N GLY A 120 -11.96 -12.10 9.82
CA GLY A 120 -12.08 -13.51 10.17
C GLY A 120 -11.17 -13.91 11.34
N VAL A 121 -9.92 -13.42 11.37
CA VAL A 121 -9.01 -13.61 12.51
C VAL A 121 -9.58 -13.03 13.79
N GLY A 122 -10.08 -11.79 13.75
CA GLY A 122 -10.65 -11.15 14.94
C GLY A 122 -11.84 -11.92 15.52
N ILE A 123 -12.71 -12.45 14.65
CA ILE A 123 -13.83 -13.29 15.08
C ILE A 123 -13.33 -14.62 15.64
N ALA A 124 -12.38 -15.29 14.98
CA ALA A 124 -11.86 -16.59 15.39
C ALA A 124 -11.07 -16.53 16.71
N GLN A 125 -10.36 -15.42 16.96
CA GLN A 125 -9.60 -15.19 18.20
C GLN A 125 -10.47 -14.63 19.33
N GLY A 126 -11.77 -14.37 19.09
CA GLY A 126 -12.70 -13.90 20.10
C GLY A 126 -12.47 -12.45 20.54
N PHE A 127 -12.13 -11.54 19.62
CA PHE A 127 -12.01 -10.11 19.92
C PHE A 127 -13.32 -9.60 20.54
N GLN A 128 -13.19 -8.90 21.66
CA GLN A 128 -14.35 -8.42 22.39
C GLN A 128 -14.90 -7.11 21.81
N GLY A 129 -16.18 -6.87 22.13
CA GLY A 129 -16.89 -5.67 21.68
C GLY A 129 -17.51 -5.78 20.28
N ALA A 130 -18.19 -4.73 19.87
CA ALA A 130 -18.81 -4.66 18.54
C ALA A 130 -17.75 -4.47 17.44
N ILE A 131 -17.94 -5.15 16.31
CA ILE A 131 -17.07 -5.00 15.14
C ILE A 131 -17.15 -3.55 14.64
N PRO A 132 -16.02 -2.82 14.56
CA PRO A 132 -16.01 -1.42 14.16
C PRO A 132 -16.03 -1.28 12.63
N TRP A 133 -17.12 -1.68 11.97
CA TRP A 133 -17.24 -1.73 10.49
C TRP A 133 -16.79 -0.45 9.79
N GLY A 134 -17.24 0.71 10.30
CA GLY A 134 -16.85 2.00 9.70
C GLY A 134 -15.35 2.27 9.79
N ARG A 135 -14.69 1.88 10.88
CA ARG A 135 -13.24 2.05 11.07
C ARG A 135 -12.44 1.06 10.21
N LEU A 136 -12.89 -0.18 10.10
CA LEU A 136 -12.27 -1.19 9.23
C LEU A 136 -12.38 -0.79 7.75
N GLY A 137 -13.56 -0.31 7.33
CA GLY A 137 -13.75 0.20 5.97
C GLY A 137 -12.89 1.43 5.68
N LEU A 138 -12.85 2.39 6.60
CA LEU A 138 -12.01 3.59 6.47
C LEU A 138 -10.52 3.23 6.45
N PHE A 139 -10.06 2.31 7.31
CA PHE A 139 -8.68 1.83 7.31
C PHE A 139 -8.29 1.21 5.97
N THR A 140 -9.17 0.36 5.40
CA THR A 140 -8.94 -0.26 4.10
C THR A 140 -8.85 0.78 2.98
N LEU A 141 -9.73 1.78 3.01
CA LEU A 141 -9.72 2.88 2.05
C LEU A 141 -8.45 3.73 2.16
N LEU A 142 -8.02 4.07 3.37
CA LEU A 142 -6.78 4.83 3.60
C LEU A 142 -5.55 4.03 3.17
N SER A 143 -5.47 2.74 3.52
CA SER A 143 -4.38 1.86 3.07
C SER A 143 -4.33 1.79 1.55
N TRP A 144 -5.49 1.73 0.88
CA TRP A 144 -5.55 1.78 -0.59
C TRP A 144 -5.10 3.13 -1.14
N ALA A 145 -5.56 4.24 -0.58
CA ALA A 145 -5.21 5.58 -1.04
C ALA A 145 -3.70 5.86 -0.89
N VAL A 146 -3.10 5.51 0.25
CA VAL A 146 -1.64 5.59 0.46
C VAL A 146 -0.90 4.69 -0.51
N SER A 147 -1.38 3.45 -0.70
CA SER A 147 -0.78 2.51 -1.65
C SER A 147 -0.87 3.04 -3.09
N MET A 148 -1.93 3.74 -3.47
CA MET A 148 -2.07 4.38 -4.78
C MET A 148 -1.10 5.55 -4.97
N MET A 149 -0.89 6.36 -3.95
CA MET A 149 0.12 7.43 -3.96
C MET A 149 1.51 6.84 -4.19
N VAL A 150 1.89 5.83 -3.41
CA VAL A 150 3.20 5.14 -3.55
C VAL A 150 3.28 4.41 -4.90
N TYR A 151 2.17 3.82 -5.39
CA TYR A 151 2.13 3.15 -6.70
C TYR A 151 2.37 4.13 -7.85
N ALA A 152 1.78 5.32 -7.80
CA ALA A 152 2.00 6.35 -8.81
C ALA A 152 3.49 6.75 -8.90
N LEU A 153 4.15 6.92 -7.75
CA LEU A 153 5.60 7.17 -7.67
C LEU A 153 6.38 5.98 -8.24
N GLN A 154 6.11 4.76 -7.79
CA GLN A 154 6.82 3.55 -8.22
C GLN A 154 6.61 3.23 -9.69
N GLN A 155 5.41 3.44 -10.22
CA GLN A 155 5.13 3.30 -11.65
C GLN A 155 5.95 4.30 -12.47
N GLY A 156 6.02 5.57 -12.03
CA GLY A 156 6.84 6.59 -12.67
C GLY A 156 8.31 6.19 -12.73
N LEU A 157 8.87 5.71 -11.62
CA LEU A 157 10.25 5.20 -11.54
C LEU A 157 10.45 3.97 -12.44
N SER A 158 9.54 3.01 -12.41
CA SER A 158 9.61 1.77 -13.19
C SER A 158 9.50 2.03 -14.71
N LEU A 159 8.73 3.02 -15.11
CA LEU A 159 8.65 3.46 -16.51
C LEU A 159 9.90 4.22 -16.96
N ARG A 160 10.57 4.92 -16.04
CA ARG A 160 11.79 5.71 -16.35
C ARG A 160 13.03 4.82 -16.45
N PHE A 161 13.20 3.86 -15.55
CA PHE A 161 14.38 2.99 -15.49
C PHE A 161 14.18 1.72 -16.32
N ALA A 162 15.10 1.45 -17.24
CA ALA A 162 15.12 0.18 -17.97
C ALA A 162 15.47 -0.99 -17.04
N ASN A 163 16.40 -0.76 -16.09
CA ASN A 163 16.73 -1.72 -15.05
C ASN A 163 15.71 -1.66 -13.91
N GLN A 164 14.80 -2.63 -13.87
CA GLN A 164 13.75 -2.70 -12.88
C GLN A 164 14.24 -2.96 -11.46
N ALA A 165 15.46 -3.47 -11.29
CA ALA A 165 16.08 -3.62 -9.98
C ALA A 165 16.26 -2.25 -9.28
N ALA A 166 16.60 -1.20 -10.03
CA ALA A 166 16.74 0.16 -9.49
C ALA A 166 15.39 0.68 -8.92
N ALA A 167 14.30 0.51 -9.66
CA ALA A 167 12.97 0.90 -9.20
C ALA A 167 12.55 0.08 -7.96
N LEU A 168 12.83 -1.22 -7.93
CA LEU A 168 12.54 -2.09 -6.79
C LEU A 168 13.35 -1.70 -5.55
N VAL A 169 14.64 -1.40 -5.70
CA VAL A 169 15.51 -0.94 -4.59
C VAL A 169 14.97 0.37 -4.00
N CYS A 170 14.49 1.32 -4.83
CA CYS A 170 13.84 2.53 -4.33
C CYS A 170 12.60 2.21 -3.48
N GLY A 171 11.81 1.21 -3.87
CA GLY A 171 10.65 0.77 -3.10
C GLY A 171 11.01 0.11 -1.78
N ILE A 172 12.05 -0.74 -1.77
CA ILE A 172 12.58 -1.36 -0.55
C ILE A 172 13.14 -0.29 0.41
N ALA A 173 13.95 0.64 -0.09
CA ALA A 173 14.46 1.76 0.70
C ALA A 173 13.30 2.62 1.26
N GLY A 174 12.27 2.85 0.45
CA GLY A 174 11.06 3.52 0.87
C GLY A 174 10.31 2.79 1.99
N SER A 175 10.26 1.45 1.97
CA SER A 175 9.67 0.65 3.06
C SER A 175 10.39 0.89 4.38
N PHE A 176 11.74 0.91 4.37
CA PHE A 176 12.52 1.21 5.57
C PHE A 176 12.32 2.66 6.03
N LEU A 177 12.27 3.62 5.11
CA LEU A 177 11.95 5.02 5.45
C LEU A 177 10.54 5.15 6.04
N GLY A 178 9.57 4.36 5.57
CA GLY A 178 8.21 4.31 6.08
C GLY A 178 8.16 3.94 7.56
N ILE A 179 8.79 2.84 7.93
CA ILE A 179 8.82 2.40 9.34
C ILE A 179 9.64 3.35 10.21
N LEU A 180 10.81 3.78 9.74
CA LEU A 180 11.66 4.72 10.49
C LEU A 180 10.98 6.07 10.70
N SER A 181 10.12 6.49 9.75
CA SER A 181 9.39 7.76 9.86
C SER A 181 8.47 7.82 11.08
N MET A 182 8.02 6.67 11.60
CA MET A 182 7.20 6.63 12.82
C MET A 182 7.94 7.12 14.07
N LEU A 183 9.29 7.20 14.01
CA LEU A 183 10.12 7.75 15.08
C LEU A 183 10.28 9.27 14.97
N PHE A 184 9.81 9.89 13.90
CA PHE A 184 9.96 11.30 13.64
C PHE A 184 8.70 12.09 14.01
N PRO A 185 8.85 13.39 14.33
CA PRO A 185 7.69 14.23 14.56
C PRO A 185 6.82 14.35 13.29
N PRO A 186 5.48 14.49 13.43
CA PRO A 186 4.53 14.49 12.31
C PRO A 186 4.87 15.46 11.18
N ALA A 187 5.50 16.60 11.52
CA ALA A 187 5.94 17.59 10.53
C ALA A 187 6.94 17.01 9.51
N LEU A 188 7.86 16.17 9.95
CA LEU A 188 8.83 15.51 9.06
C LEU A 188 8.19 14.33 8.31
N VAL A 189 7.32 13.56 8.99
CA VAL A 189 6.61 12.43 8.38
C VAL A 189 5.79 12.87 7.17
N ARG A 190 5.17 14.05 7.23
CA ARG A 190 4.40 14.64 6.12
C ARG A 190 5.20 14.81 4.82
N CYS A 191 6.52 14.91 4.93
CA CYS A 191 7.43 15.00 3.77
C CYS A 191 7.84 13.63 3.22
N VAL A 192 7.52 12.54 3.92
CA VAL A 192 7.91 11.16 3.55
C VAL A 192 6.70 10.40 3.03
N PRO A 193 6.55 10.17 1.72
CA PRO A 193 5.37 9.50 1.16
C PRO A 193 5.09 8.12 1.79
N TRP A 194 6.11 7.35 2.07
CA TRP A 194 5.97 6.02 2.67
C TRP A 194 5.55 6.07 4.15
N GLY A 195 5.74 7.20 4.84
CA GLY A 195 5.34 7.40 6.25
C GLY A 195 3.83 7.55 6.45
N TYR A 196 3.06 7.76 5.37
CA TYR A 196 1.61 7.97 5.47
C TYR A 196 0.83 6.76 5.98
N TYR A 197 1.36 5.53 5.90
CA TYR A 197 0.74 4.36 6.51
C TYR A 197 0.63 4.49 8.03
N GLY A 198 1.65 5.05 8.68
CA GLY A 198 1.64 5.36 10.11
C GLY A 198 0.94 6.67 10.44
N LEU A 199 1.19 7.73 9.65
CA LEU A 199 0.62 9.06 9.85
C LEU A 199 -0.92 9.06 9.86
N LEU A 200 -1.53 8.25 9.00
CA LEU A 200 -2.99 8.12 8.89
C LEU A 200 -3.54 6.94 9.71
N SER A 201 -2.81 6.51 10.75
CA SER A 201 -3.31 5.49 11.66
C SER A 201 -4.59 5.95 12.38
N LEU A 202 -5.57 5.05 12.48
CA LEU A 202 -6.85 5.31 13.16
C LEU A 202 -6.79 5.03 14.66
N VAL A 203 -5.71 4.41 15.12
CA VAL A 203 -5.52 4.02 16.52
C VAL A 203 -4.13 4.45 16.96
N PHE A 204 -4.07 5.10 18.11
CA PHE A 204 -2.82 5.39 18.80
C PHE A 204 -2.76 4.66 20.12
N MET A 205 -1.53 4.47 20.60
CA MET A 205 -1.22 3.84 21.86
C MET A 205 -0.56 4.87 22.78
N ASP A 206 -1.03 4.96 24.01
CA ASP A 206 -0.40 5.70 25.09
C ASP A 206 0.16 4.72 26.11
N TRP A 207 1.44 4.90 26.44
CA TRP A 207 2.14 4.08 27.43
C TRP A 207 2.47 4.92 28.66
N ASN A 208 1.91 4.53 29.80
CA ASN A 208 2.22 5.18 31.07
C ASN A 208 3.30 4.41 31.82
N GLU A 209 4.51 4.99 31.95
CA GLU A 209 5.65 4.36 32.60
C GLU A 209 5.40 4.05 34.10
N ALA A 210 4.68 4.93 34.80
CA ALA A 210 4.45 4.81 36.23
C ALA A 210 3.48 3.65 36.56
N THR A 211 2.44 3.46 35.75
CA THR A 211 1.44 2.43 35.95
C THR A 211 1.68 1.18 35.13
N ARG A 212 2.63 1.21 34.16
CA ARG A 212 2.87 0.17 33.18
C ARG A 212 1.61 -0.27 32.40
N VAL A 213 0.67 0.66 32.23
CA VAL A 213 -0.59 0.40 31.54
C VAL A 213 -0.52 0.98 30.14
N THR A 214 -0.87 0.14 29.16
CA THR A 214 -1.06 0.52 27.76
C THR A 214 -2.55 0.85 27.54
N ARG A 215 -2.82 1.99 26.93
CA ARG A 215 -4.17 2.39 26.52
C ARG A 215 -4.21 2.63 25.03
N PHE A 216 -5.17 2.01 24.37
CA PHE A 216 -5.46 2.27 22.96
C PHE A 216 -6.65 3.24 22.87
N TYR A 217 -6.56 4.19 21.93
CA TYR A 217 -7.64 5.13 21.69
C TYR A 217 -7.80 5.44 20.19
N TRP A 218 -9.04 5.75 19.83
CA TRP A 218 -9.35 6.13 18.47
C TRP A 218 -8.83 7.54 18.18
N HIS A 219 -8.08 7.64 17.09
CA HIS A 219 -7.59 8.93 16.62
C HIS A 219 -8.47 9.50 15.50
N ALA A 220 -8.77 10.79 15.58
CA ALA A 220 -9.45 11.50 14.50
C ALA A 220 -8.44 11.88 13.43
N LEU A 221 -8.73 11.56 12.17
CA LEU A 221 -7.85 11.91 11.05
C LEU A 221 -7.83 13.43 10.84
N PRO A 222 -6.66 14.08 10.88
CA PRO A 222 -6.54 15.48 10.52
C PRO A 222 -6.84 15.66 9.02
N ALA A 223 -7.77 16.55 8.69
CA ALA A 223 -8.10 16.85 7.30
C ALA A 223 -6.89 17.35 6.50
N SER A 224 -5.95 18.03 7.15
CA SER A 224 -4.68 18.46 6.56
C SER A 224 -3.84 17.29 6.04
N ASP A 225 -3.77 16.20 6.78
CA ASP A 225 -2.94 15.04 6.40
C ASP A 225 -3.56 14.25 5.24
N VAL A 226 -4.89 14.19 5.21
CA VAL A 226 -5.63 13.65 4.05
C VAL A 226 -5.46 14.54 2.81
N ALA A 227 -5.52 15.86 2.97
CA ALA A 227 -5.30 16.79 1.87
C ALA A 227 -3.87 16.69 1.32
N LEU A 228 -2.86 16.54 2.19
CA LEU A 228 -1.47 16.34 1.80
C LEU A 228 -1.27 15.00 1.08
N LEU A 229 -1.93 13.91 1.51
CA LEU A 229 -1.94 12.64 0.79
C LEU A 229 -2.43 12.83 -0.65
N LEU A 230 -3.56 13.51 -0.83
CA LEU A 230 -4.14 13.78 -2.16
C LEU A 230 -3.22 14.67 -3.00
N LEU A 231 -2.56 15.65 -2.39
CA LEU A 231 -1.58 16.49 -3.06
C LEU A 231 -0.38 15.68 -3.55
N TRP A 232 0.23 14.84 -2.70
CA TRP A 232 1.32 13.96 -3.09
C TRP A 232 0.91 13.01 -4.22
N MET A 233 -0.27 12.42 -4.11
CA MET A 233 -0.82 11.54 -5.15
C MET A 233 -0.96 12.28 -6.48
N ALA A 234 -1.53 13.50 -6.48
CA ALA A 234 -1.66 14.32 -7.68
C ALA A 234 -0.29 14.67 -8.29
N VAL A 235 0.68 15.07 -7.46
CA VAL A 235 2.06 15.37 -7.91
C VAL A 235 2.69 14.16 -8.59
N PHE A 236 2.63 12.97 -7.99
CA PHE A 236 3.23 11.77 -8.57
C PHE A 236 2.52 11.30 -9.84
N LEU A 237 1.19 11.43 -9.90
CA LEU A 237 0.41 11.11 -11.10
C LEU A 237 0.77 12.03 -12.27
N ILE A 238 0.80 13.33 -12.01
CA ILE A 238 1.09 14.34 -13.05
C ILE A 238 2.55 14.22 -13.51
N ALA A 239 3.49 14.18 -12.56
CA ALA A 239 4.92 14.07 -12.86
C ALA A 239 5.24 12.75 -13.58
N GLY A 240 4.74 11.62 -13.09
CA GLY A 240 4.97 10.30 -13.68
C GLY A 240 4.44 10.22 -15.12
N ARG A 241 3.22 10.75 -15.36
CA ARG A 241 2.65 10.82 -16.69
C ARG A 241 3.43 11.76 -17.61
N ALA A 242 3.79 12.95 -17.14
CA ALA A 242 4.52 13.94 -17.95
C ALA A 242 5.91 13.43 -18.35
N LEU A 243 6.63 12.79 -17.43
CA LEU A 243 7.94 12.20 -17.70
C LEU A 243 7.86 11.03 -18.67
N PHE A 244 6.81 10.22 -18.59
CA PHE A 244 6.62 9.10 -19.50
C PHE A 244 6.27 9.56 -20.92
N VAL A 245 5.34 10.53 -21.05
CA VAL A 245 4.93 11.06 -22.37
C VAL A 245 6.10 11.78 -23.10
N LYS A 246 7.01 12.40 -22.34
CA LYS A 246 8.20 13.09 -22.91
C LYS A 246 9.36 12.13 -23.23
N LYS A 247 9.27 10.87 -22.82
CA LYS A 247 10.30 9.88 -23.13
C LYS A 247 10.18 9.47 -24.59
N GLU A 248 11.14 9.82 -25.41
CA GLU A 248 11.31 9.23 -26.74
C GLU A 248 11.68 7.76 -26.58
N VAL A 249 10.88 6.85 -27.12
CA VAL A 249 11.05 5.40 -27.01
C VAL A 249 11.56 4.81 -28.33
#